data_1828ba384f7410ff2ef60fc8c994876e
#
_entry.id   1828ba384f7410ff2ef60fc8c994876e
#
_cell.length_a   1.000
_cell.length_b   1.000
_cell.length_c   1.000
_cell.angle_alpha   90.00
_cell.angle_beta   90.00
_cell.angle_gamma   90.00
#
_symmetry.space_group_name_H-M   'P 1'
#
loop_
_entity.id
_entity.type
_entity.pdbx_description
1 polymer ?
#
loop_
_entity_poly.entity_id
_entity_poly.type
_entity_poly.pdbx_seq_one_letter_code
_entity_poly.pdbx_strand_id
1 'polypeptide(L)'
;MNSTKLSAGLLLFSAVLLVTCPLFSQAPEGNPKLTEVWEPIPPVVTCGVGTAPPSDAIVLFDGGNFSQWQTAKGDSAKWKLEDGAMTVVKKTGNISTRKGFGDCQLHIEWRTPAKVEGESQGRGNSGIFLQSRYELQVLDSYENRTYSNGQAGSIYKQAIPLVNACRKPGEWQAYDVVYTAPRFAEVGTLEKPAFITVFQNGVLVLNHFELKGPTEYIGQPKYKKHGPKEPLMLQDHGNPVSYRNIWIREL
;
A
#
# COMPACT_ATOMS: atom_id res chain seq x y z
N MET A 1 -45.27 -26.29 88.09
CA MET A 1 -44.72 -27.42 87.41
C MET A 1 -44.81 -27.09 85.90
N ASN A 2 -43.79 -26.56 85.31
CA ASN A 2 -43.56 -26.57 83.83
C ASN A 2 -42.07 -26.23 83.53
N SER A 3 -41.34 -27.20 83.10
CA SER A 3 -39.97 -27.06 82.79
C SER A 3 -39.77 -26.57 81.35
N THR A 4 -39.12 -25.46 81.18
CA THR A 4 -38.75 -24.92 79.93
C THR A 4 -37.34 -25.45 79.53
N LYS A 5 -37.28 -26.18 78.44
CA LYS A 5 -36.00 -26.65 77.87
C LYS A 5 -35.40 -25.57 77.01
N LEU A 6 -34.19 -25.12 77.34
CA LEU A 6 -33.37 -24.27 76.48
C LEU A 6 -32.71 -25.15 75.42
N SER A 7 -32.89 -24.87 74.15
CA SER A 7 -32.13 -25.45 73.04
C SER A 7 -30.97 -24.52 72.69
N ALA A 8 -29.78 -25.04 72.83
CA ALA A 8 -28.54 -24.37 72.39
C ALA A 8 -28.34 -24.60 70.90
N GLY A 9 -28.43 -23.54 70.10
CA GLY A 9 -28.11 -23.56 68.68
C GLY A 9 -26.60 -23.45 68.45
N LEU A 10 -26.00 -24.47 67.87
CA LEU A 10 -24.58 -24.52 67.52
C LEU A 10 -24.42 -23.80 66.20
N LEU A 11 -23.79 -22.60 66.18
CA LEU A 11 -23.38 -21.89 64.96
C LEU A 11 -22.03 -22.45 64.47
N LEU A 12 -22.07 -23.20 63.35
CA LEU A 12 -20.84 -23.60 62.62
C LEU A 12 -20.37 -22.41 61.77
N PHE A 13 -19.21 -21.84 62.17
CA PHE A 13 -18.47 -20.92 61.29
C PHE A 13 -17.61 -21.73 60.34
N SER A 14 -17.99 -21.79 59.03
CA SER A 14 -17.15 -22.33 57.99
C SER A 14 -16.12 -21.28 57.61
N ALA A 15 -14.87 -21.48 58.00
CA ALA A 15 -13.73 -20.68 57.55
C ALA A 15 -13.36 -21.13 56.12
N VAL A 16 -13.65 -20.28 55.12
CA VAL A 16 -13.15 -20.47 53.75
C VAL A 16 -11.70 -20.06 53.71
N LEU A 17 -10.82 -21.04 53.66
CA LEU A 17 -9.37 -20.82 53.42
C LEU A 17 -9.20 -20.46 51.94
N LEU A 18 -9.01 -19.16 51.63
CA LEU A 18 -8.54 -18.69 50.34
C LEU A 18 -7.07 -19.09 50.17
N VAL A 19 -6.83 -20.22 49.48
CA VAL A 19 -5.49 -20.58 49.02
C VAL A 19 -5.13 -19.68 47.85
N THR A 20 -4.40 -18.60 48.11
CA THR A 20 -3.75 -17.80 47.05
C THR A 20 -2.58 -18.62 46.50
N CYS A 21 -2.78 -19.31 45.36
CA CYS A 21 -1.67 -19.85 44.60
C CYS A 21 -0.87 -18.67 44.03
N PRO A 22 0.42 -18.52 44.38
CA PRO A 22 1.27 -17.58 43.67
C PRO A 22 1.40 -18.08 42.23
N LEU A 23 0.95 -17.27 41.26
CA LEU A 23 1.27 -17.42 39.85
C LEU A 23 2.79 -17.17 39.72
N PHE A 24 3.59 -18.21 39.92
CA PHE A 24 4.98 -18.19 39.48
C PHE A 24 4.96 -18.14 37.97
N SER A 25 5.20 -16.94 37.41
CA SER A 25 5.67 -16.81 36.05
C SER A 25 6.97 -17.60 35.95
N GLN A 26 6.91 -18.81 35.37
CA GLN A 26 8.13 -19.56 35.10
C GLN A 26 8.96 -18.71 34.13
N ALA A 27 10.17 -18.35 34.53
CA ALA A 27 11.13 -17.76 33.62
C ALA A 27 11.36 -18.72 32.46
N PRO A 28 11.46 -18.22 31.20
CA PRO A 28 11.68 -19.10 30.06
C PRO A 28 12.92 -19.96 30.29
N GLU A 29 12.75 -21.29 30.16
CA GLU A 29 13.87 -22.22 30.23
C GLU A 29 14.76 -22.05 29.01
N GLY A 30 16.06 -21.91 29.21
CA GLY A 30 17.05 -21.90 28.14
C GLY A 30 18.00 -20.71 28.18
N ASN A 31 18.99 -20.75 27.32
CA ASN A 31 19.95 -19.67 27.13
C ASN A 31 19.44 -18.69 26.08
N PRO A 32 19.09 -17.43 26.43
CA PRO A 32 18.57 -16.45 25.45
C PRO A 32 19.54 -16.18 24.29
N LYS A 33 20.84 -16.38 24.48
CA LYS A 33 21.85 -16.17 23.42
C LYS A 33 21.74 -17.16 22.26
N LEU A 34 21.07 -18.29 22.43
CA LEU A 34 20.89 -19.27 21.33
C LEU A 34 20.06 -18.78 20.15
N THR A 35 19.26 -17.74 20.36
CA THR A 35 18.42 -17.10 19.32
C THR A 35 18.93 -15.73 18.88
N GLU A 36 20.05 -15.26 19.46
CA GLU A 36 20.66 -13.99 19.06
C GLU A 36 21.36 -14.14 17.70
N VAL A 37 21.02 -13.27 16.75
CA VAL A 37 21.66 -13.18 15.44
C VAL A 37 22.29 -11.79 15.31
N TRP A 38 23.60 -11.73 15.27
CA TRP A 38 24.37 -10.47 15.30
C TRP A 38 24.67 -9.93 13.89
N GLU A 39 24.68 -10.81 12.89
CA GLU A 39 24.99 -10.46 11.51
C GLU A 39 23.87 -10.93 10.55
N PRO A 40 23.58 -10.18 9.48
CA PRO A 40 24.18 -8.89 9.11
C PRO A 40 23.67 -7.74 9.97
N ILE A 41 24.53 -6.75 10.25
CA ILE A 41 24.11 -5.50 10.90
C ILE A 41 23.23 -4.72 9.93
N PRO A 42 22.02 -4.30 10.28
CA PRO A 42 21.16 -3.51 9.39
C PRO A 42 21.81 -2.19 9.00
N PRO A 43 21.79 -1.80 7.71
CA PRO A 43 22.35 -0.52 7.27
C PRO A 43 21.58 0.66 7.89
N VAL A 44 22.31 1.72 8.24
CA VAL A 44 21.73 2.93 8.79
C VAL A 44 21.11 3.77 7.67
N VAL A 45 19.83 4.07 7.79
CA VAL A 45 19.08 4.95 6.87
C VAL A 45 18.56 6.14 7.66
N THR A 46 18.82 7.35 7.15
CA THR A 46 18.25 8.57 7.71
C THR A 46 16.81 8.74 7.22
N CYS A 47 15.87 8.83 8.15
CA CYS A 47 14.47 9.04 7.81
C CYS A 47 14.24 10.45 7.25
N GLY A 48 13.39 10.56 6.25
CA GLY A 48 12.86 11.85 5.79
C GLY A 48 11.92 12.48 6.83
N VAL A 49 11.74 13.80 6.76
CA VAL A 49 10.75 14.51 7.59
C VAL A 49 9.40 14.54 6.85
N GLY A 50 8.34 14.13 7.53
CA GLY A 50 7.01 14.02 6.90
C GLY A 50 7.01 12.98 5.77
N THR A 51 6.74 13.42 4.54
CA THR A 51 6.72 12.57 3.34
C THR A 51 7.99 12.69 2.48
N ALA A 52 9.03 13.35 3.00
CA ALA A 52 10.32 13.45 2.31
C ALA A 52 11.01 12.07 2.17
N PRO A 53 11.78 11.86 1.09
CA PRO A 53 12.45 10.59 0.85
C PRO A 53 13.50 10.28 1.96
N PRO A 54 13.62 9.01 2.38
CA PRO A 54 14.74 8.57 3.21
C PRO A 54 16.05 8.56 2.40
N SER A 55 17.19 8.50 3.10
CA SER A 55 18.52 8.69 2.49
C SER A 55 18.91 7.63 1.45
N ASP A 56 18.27 6.47 1.43
CA ASP A 56 18.47 5.39 0.47
C ASP A 56 17.40 5.32 -0.63
N ALA A 57 16.49 6.31 -0.69
CA ALA A 57 15.49 6.39 -1.74
C ALA A 57 16.04 6.98 -3.03
N ILE A 58 15.50 6.51 -4.14
CA ILE A 58 15.66 7.10 -5.46
C ILE A 58 14.50 8.07 -5.68
N VAL A 59 14.83 9.36 -5.83
CA VAL A 59 13.84 10.38 -6.13
C VAL A 59 13.47 10.30 -7.61
N LEU A 60 12.21 9.98 -7.89
CA LEU A 60 11.68 9.87 -9.24
C LEU A 60 11.10 11.18 -9.76
N PHE A 61 10.57 12.00 -8.83
CA PHE A 61 10.07 13.33 -9.16
C PHE A 61 9.99 14.22 -7.91
N ASP A 62 10.69 15.32 -7.94
CA ASP A 62 10.78 16.34 -6.88
C ASP A 62 10.10 17.67 -7.22
N GLY A 63 9.45 17.73 -8.39
CA GLY A 63 8.84 18.95 -8.92
C GLY A 63 9.68 19.70 -9.94
N GLY A 64 10.94 19.27 -10.18
CA GLY A 64 11.87 19.99 -11.03
C GLY A 64 11.78 19.67 -12.53
N ASN A 65 11.75 18.40 -12.91
CA ASN A 65 11.82 18.01 -14.32
C ASN A 65 11.39 16.56 -14.56
N PHE A 66 11.35 16.12 -15.83
CA PHE A 66 11.02 14.77 -16.25
C PHE A 66 12.26 13.87 -16.50
N SER A 67 13.43 14.16 -15.96
CA SER A 67 14.67 13.42 -16.28
C SER A 67 14.57 11.91 -16.03
N GLN A 68 13.80 11.50 -15.02
CA GLN A 68 13.55 10.09 -14.68
C GLN A 68 12.43 9.45 -15.51
N TRP A 69 11.70 10.24 -16.31
CA TRP A 69 10.49 9.80 -17.03
C TRP A 69 10.65 9.85 -18.53
N GLN A 70 9.94 8.98 -19.22
CA GLN A 70 9.94 8.89 -20.68
C GLN A 70 8.55 8.45 -21.20
N THR A 71 8.28 8.76 -22.45
CA THR A 71 7.15 8.20 -23.21
C THR A 71 7.46 6.74 -23.60
N ALA A 72 6.47 6.02 -24.14
CA ALA A 72 6.67 4.68 -24.70
C ALA A 72 7.72 4.60 -25.82
N LYS A 73 8.07 5.74 -26.45
CA LYS A 73 9.10 5.85 -27.49
C LYS A 73 10.49 6.20 -26.95
N GLY A 74 10.61 6.40 -25.62
CA GLY A 74 11.88 6.82 -24.97
C GLY A 74 12.10 8.35 -24.99
N ASP A 75 11.18 9.13 -25.60
CA ASP A 75 11.25 10.58 -25.61
C ASP A 75 10.91 11.18 -24.23
N SER A 76 11.19 12.46 -24.05
CA SER A 76 10.77 13.22 -22.86
C SER A 76 9.26 13.21 -22.68
N ALA A 77 8.81 13.11 -21.42
CA ALA A 77 7.38 13.20 -21.11
C ALA A 77 6.78 14.54 -21.58
N LYS A 78 5.54 14.49 -22.05
CA LYS A 78 4.81 15.68 -22.60
C LYS A 78 3.70 16.15 -21.64
N TRP A 79 3.72 15.69 -20.41
CA TRP A 79 2.80 16.16 -19.38
C TRP A 79 3.16 17.59 -18.96
N LYS A 80 2.21 18.31 -18.38
CA LYS A 80 2.44 19.68 -17.92
C LYS A 80 3.24 19.66 -16.61
N LEU A 81 4.27 20.49 -16.52
CA LEU A 81 5.02 20.74 -15.29
C LEU A 81 4.64 22.13 -14.78
N GLU A 82 3.98 22.21 -13.64
CA GLU A 82 3.51 23.45 -13.03
C GLU A 82 3.36 23.28 -11.52
N ASP A 83 3.75 24.29 -10.75
CA ASP A 83 3.63 24.34 -9.28
C ASP A 83 4.22 23.12 -8.57
N GLY A 84 5.37 22.63 -9.06
CA GLY A 84 6.06 21.48 -8.49
C GLY A 84 5.33 20.13 -8.70
N ALA A 85 4.39 20.08 -9.63
CA ALA A 85 3.64 18.88 -9.98
C ALA A 85 3.70 18.58 -11.47
N MET A 86 3.64 17.33 -11.84
CA MET A 86 3.40 16.89 -13.22
C MET A 86 1.93 16.49 -13.38
N THR A 87 1.28 17.06 -14.41
CA THR A 87 -0.14 16.88 -14.65
C THR A 87 -0.35 16.25 -16.01
N VAL A 88 -1.22 15.23 -16.06
CA VAL A 88 -1.62 14.56 -17.31
C VAL A 88 -2.14 15.57 -18.31
N VAL A 89 -1.60 15.54 -19.52
CA VAL A 89 -2.12 16.23 -20.69
C VAL A 89 -2.77 15.19 -21.60
N LYS A 90 -4.08 15.27 -21.75
CA LYS A 90 -4.89 14.33 -22.52
C LYS A 90 -4.30 14.03 -23.89
N LYS A 91 -4.22 12.75 -24.25
CA LYS A 91 -3.72 12.25 -25.55
C LYS A 91 -2.19 12.40 -25.74
N THR A 92 -1.43 12.72 -24.72
CA THR A 92 0.03 12.70 -24.82
C THR A 92 0.63 11.32 -24.50
N GLY A 93 -0.20 10.44 -23.95
CA GLY A 93 0.13 9.05 -23.60
C GLY A 93 0.70 8.88 -22.20
N ASN A 94 0.84 7.62 -21.83
CA ASN A 94 1.43 7.21 -20.55
C ASN A 94 2.90 7.61 -20.50
N ILE A 95 3.39 7.81 -19.28
CA ILE A 95 4.81 8.01 -19.02
C ILE A 95 5.31 6.91 -18.09
N SER A 96 6.57 6.49 -18.26
CA SER A 96 7.20 5.47 -17.43
C SER A 96 8.57 5.92 -16.95
N THR A 97 9.03 5.35 -15.85
CA THR A 97 10.39 5.58 -15.39
C THR A 97 11.39 4.98 -16.38
N ARG A 98 12.57 5.61 -16.52
CA ARG A 98 13.66 5.07 -17.34
C ARG A 98 14.28 3.80 -16.73
N LYS A 99 14.36 3.76 -15.39
CA LYS A 99 14.83 2.61 -14.62
C LYS A 99 13.64 1.68 -14.31
N GLY A 100 13.87 0.37 -14.38
CA GLY A 100 12.93 -0.65 -13.91
C GLY A 100 13.15 -0.97 -12.43
N PHE A 101 12.07 -1.38 -11.75
CA PHE A 101 12.06 -1.75 -10.34
C PHE A 101 11.38 -3.11 -10.15
N GLY A 102 11.85 -3.84 -9.14
CA GLY A 102 11.25 -5.09 -8.65
C GLY A 102 10.55 -4.85 -7.31
N ASP A 103 10.99 -5.58 -6.27
CA ASP A 103 10.50 -5.37 -4.92
C ASP A 103 10.84 -3.95 -4.48
N CYS A 104 9.86 -3.24 -3.93
CA CYS A 104 10.08 -1.84 -3.58
C CYS A 104 9.11 -1.32 -2.51
N GLN A 105 9.55 -0.26 -1.85
CA GLN A 105 8.70 0.69 -1.18
C GLN A 105 8.56 1.91 -2.08
N LEU A 106 7.33 2.33 -2.36
CA LEU A 106 7.01 3.50 -3.20
C LEU A 106 6.18 4.49 -2.39
N HIS A 107 6.58 5.76 -2.43
CA HIS A 107 5.72 6.88 -2.04
C HIS A 107 5.36 7.71 -3.26
N ILE A 108 4.10 8.07 -3.41
CA ILE A 108 3.61 8.90 -4.50
C ILE A 108 2.42 9.73 -4.07
N GLU A 109 2.50 11.05 -4.27
CA GLU A 109 1.38 11.95 -4.05
C GLU A 109 0.65 12.23 -5.36
N TRP A 110 -0.68 12.23 -5.33
CA TRP A 110 -1.52 12.49 -6.48
C TRP A 110 -2.74 13.34 -6.13
N ARG A 111 -3.32 13.98 -7.12
CA ARG A 111 -4.46 14.86 -6.96
C ARG A 111 -5.34 14.82 -8.19
N THR A 112 -6.64 14.58 -8.01
CA THR A 112 -7.64 14.74 -9.08
C THR A 112 -7.99 16.22 -9.27
N PRO A 113 -8.52 16.63 -10.44
CA PRO A 113 -8.93 18.01 -10.66
C PRO A 113 -9.92 18.50 -9.60
N ALA A 114 -9.78 19.73 -9.12
CA ALA A 114 -10.73 20.36 -8.19
C ALA A 114 -12.13 20.54 -8.81
N LYS A 115 -12.17 20.85 -10.12
CA LYS A 115 -13.41 20.87 -10.88
C LYS A 115 -13.81 19.43 -11.21
N VAL A 116 -14.93 18.99 -10.65
CA VAL A 116 -15.49 17.67 -10.90
C VAL A 116 -16.11 17.64 -12.30
N GLU A 117 -15.63 16.72 -13.13
CA GLU A 117 -16.19 16.44 -14.45
C GLU A 117 -16.39 14.93 -14.61
N GLY A 118 -17.54 14.52 -15.16
CA GLY A 118 -17.88 13.11 -15.32
C GLY A 118 -18.40 12.45 -14.04
N GLU A 119 -18.57 11.14 -14.13
CA GLU A 119 -19.04 10.26 -13.05
C GLU A 119 -18.37 8.89 -13.14
N SER A 120 -18.46 8.09 -12.10
CA SER A 120 -17.92 6.73 -12.05
C SER A 120 -16.44 6.70 -12.50
N GLN A 121 -16.08 5.84 -13.42
CA GLN A 121 -14.71 5.72 -13.97
C GLN A 121 -14.30 6.87 -14.91
N GLY A 122 -15.21 7.75 -15.29
CA GLY A 122 -14.92 8.95 -16.06
C GLY A 122 -14.46 10.15 -15.22
N ARG A 123 -14.39 10.02 -13.90
CA ARG A 123 -14.15 11.13 -12.98
C ARG A 123 -12.75 11.09 -12.39
N GLY A 124 -11.86 11.97 -12.82
CA GLY A 124 -10.52 12.11 -12.26
C GLY A 124 -9.71 10.80 -12.29
N ASN A 125 -9.74 10.08 -13.41
CA ASN A 125 -9.17 8.75 -13.56
C ASN A 125 -7.73 8.79 -14.04
N SER A 126 -6.91 7.93 -13.47
CA SER A 126 -5.56 7.58 -13.88
C SER A 126 -5.18 6.23 -13.25
N GLY A 127 -3.92 5.78 -13.40
CA GLY A 127 -3.42 4.55 -12.82
C GLY A 127 -1.92 4.63 -12.55
N ILE A 128 -1.49 3.96 -11.49
CA ILE A 128 -0.07 3.74 -11.16
C ILE A 128 0.22 2.26 -11.42
N PHE A 129 1.00 1.98 -12.45
CA PHE A 129 1.29 0.60 -12.87
C PHE A 129 2.66 0.17 -12.38
N LEU A 130 2.69 -0.67 -11.35
CA LEU A 130 3.91 -1.34 -10.92
C LEU A 130 4.36 -2.29 -12.02
N GLN A 131 5.66 -2.24 -12.34
CA GLN A 131 6.25 -2.99 -13.46
C GLN A 131 5.48 -2.80 -14.79
N SER A 132 4.85 -1.63 -15.01
CA SER A 132 4.01 -1.29 -16.18
C SER A 132 2.88 -2.29 -16.45
N ARG A 133 2.45 -3.07 -15.44
CA ARG A 133 1.49 -4.19 -15.59
C ARG A 133 0.40 -4.22 -14.53
N TYR A 134 0.74 -3.89 -13.29
CA TYR A 134 -0.11 -4.11 -12.12
C TYR A 134 -0.63 -2.77 -11.62
N GLU A 135 -1.89 -2.49 -11.94
CA GLU A 135 -2.49 -1.18 -11.70
C GLU A 135 -3.00 -1.00 -10.28
N LEU A 136 -2.42 -0.06 -9.58
CA LEU A 136 -3.01 0.58 -8.42
C LEU A 136 -3.85 1.77 -8.92
N GLN A 137 -5.15 1.69 -8.72
CA GLN A 137 -6.11 2.65 -9.25
C GLN A 137 -5.98 4.04 -8.64
N VAL A 138 -6.02 5.06 -9.50
CA VAL A 138 -6.19 6.47 -9.15
C VAL A 138 -7.53 6.94 -9.71
N LEU A 139 -8.40 7.41 -8.83
CA LEU A 139 -9.74 7.86 -9.17
C LEU A 139 -10.20 8.93 -8.19
N ASP A 140 -11.00 9.89 -8.63
CA ASP A 140 -11.80 10.67 -7.70
C ASP A 140 -12.94 9.79 -7.15
N SER A 141 -12.67 9.16 -6.00
CA SER A 141 -13.62 8.29 -5.30
C SER A 141 -14.39 9.00 -4.18
N TYR A 142 -14.19 10.33 -4.01
CA TYR A 142 -14.91 11.11 -3.03
C TYR A 142 -16.37 11.32 -3.48
N GLU A 143 -17.34 10.76 -2.73
CA GLU A 143 -18.76 10.81 -3.10
C GLU A 143 -19.04 10.44 -4.57
N ASN A 144 -18.31 9.45 -5.08
CA ASN A 144 -18.39 8.98 -6.46
C ASN A 144 -18.70 7.47 -6.49
N ARG A 145 -19.88 7.11 -6.91
CA ARG A 145 -20.28 5.70 -7.01
C ARG A 145 -19.71 5.07 -8.27
N THR A 146 -18.96 3.98 -8.08
CA THR A 146 -18.47 3.10 -9.15
C THR A 146 -18.39 1.66 -8.63
N TYR A 147 -17.98 0.71 -9.47
CA TYR A 147 -17.74 -0.66 -8.99
C TYR A 147 -16.58 -0.69 -8.00
N SER A 148 -16.74 -1.46 -6.92
CA SER A 148 -15.87 -1.39 -5.74
C SER A 148 -14.40 -1.73 -6.01
N ASN A 149 -14.14 -2.66 -6.93
CA ASN A 149 -12.77 -3.03 -7.36
C ASN A 149 -12.20 -2.12 -8.47
N GLY A 150 -12.80 -0.96 -8.71
CA GLY A 150 -12.30 0.14 -9.54
C GLY A 150 -12.23 1.46 -8.78
N GLN A 151 -12.41 1.46 -7.47
CA GLN A 151 -12.21 2.60 -6.58
C GLN A 151 -10.72 2.97 -6.49
N ALA A 152 -10.41 4.19 -6.08
CA ALA A 152 -9.05 4.55 -5.68
C ALA A 152 -8.53 3.57 -4.62
N GLY A 153 -7.26 3.17 -4.73
CA GLY A 153 -6.64 2.19 -3.83
C GLY A 153 -6.96 0.72 -4.15
N SER A 154 -7.77 0.43 -5.18
CA SER A 154 -7.97 -0.95 -5.65
C SER A 154 -6.77 -1.42 -6.50
N ILE A 155 -6.51 -2.73 -6.53
CA ILE A 155 -5.88 -3.34 -7.70
C ILE A 155 -6.99 -3.53 -8.72
N TYR A 156 -6.93 -2.74 -9.78
CA TYR A 156 -8.03 -2.59 -10.72
C TYR A 156 -8.62 -3.92 -11.18
N LYS A 157 -9.93 -4.09 -10.93
CA LYS A 157 -10.72 -5.31 -11.19
C LYS A 157 -10.24 -6.60 -10.49
N GLN A 158 -9.27 -6.51 -9.57
CA GLN A 158 -8.79 -7.68 -8.82
C GLN A 158 -9.09 -7.58 -7.32
N ALA A 159 -8.89 -6.41 -6.71
CA ALA A 159 -9.08 -6.20 -5.26
C ALA A 159 -9.97 -5.00 -4.98
N ILE A 160 -10.82 -5.14 -4.00
CA ILE A 160 -11.61 -4.06 -3.41
C ILE A 160 -10.77 -3.45 -2.27
N PRO A 161 -10.59 -2.12 -2.19
CA PRO A 161 -9.93 -1.52 -1.04
C PRO A 161 -10.76 -1.75 0.23
N LEU A 162 -10.10 -1.95 1.37
CA LEU A 162 -10.74 -2.19 2.68
C LEU A 162 -11.68 -1.06 3.08
N VAL A 163 -11.33 0.17 2.72
CA VAL A 163 -12.11 1.39 2.97
C VAL A 163 -11.87 2.40 1.85
N ASN A 164 -12.75 3.36 1.68
CA ASN A 164 -12.53 4.54 0.84
C ASN A 164 -11.91 5.65 1.70
N ALA A 165 -10.61 5.89 1.54
CA ALA A 165 -9.84 6.92 2.26
C ALA A 165 -9.58 8.18 1.40
N CYS A 166 -10.37 8.39 0.33
CA CYS A 166 -10.21 9.55 -0.54
C CYS A 166 -10.56 10.87 0.16
N ARG A 167 -9.71 11.88 -0.04
CA ARG A 167 -9.98 13.28 0.23
C ARG A 167 -10.80 13.88 -0.93
N LYS A 168 -11.29 15.11 -0.73
CA LYS A 168 -12.06 15.84 -1.75
C LYS A 168 -11.25 16.08 -3.04
N PRO A 169 -11.92 16.21 -4.20
CA PRO A 169 -11.26 16.63 -5.44
C PRO A 169 -10.44 17.91 -5.24
N GLY A 170 -9.27 17.98 -5.84
CA GLY A 170 -8.33 19.08 -5.69
C GLY A 170 -7.39 18.99 -4.48
N GLU A 171 -7.67 18.12 -3.51
CA GLU A 171 -6.76 17.87 -2.39
C GLU A 171 -5.70 16.82 -2.76
N TRP A 172 -4.48 17.02 -2.24
CA TRP A 172 -3.41 16.04 -2.39
C TRP A 172 -3.68 14.79 -1.57
N GLN A 173 -3.46 13.65 -2.17
CA GLN A 173 -3.54 12.31 -1.62
C GLN A 173 -2.20 11.62 -1.72
N ALA A 174 -1.91 10.69 -0.83
CA ALA A 174 -0.69 9.93 -0.87
C ALA A 174 -1.00 8.43 -0.91
N TYR A 175 -0.20 7.69 -1.68
CA TYR A 175 -0.05 6.26 -1.53
C TYR A 175 1.34 5.95 -0.98
N ASP A 176 1.38 5.14 0.07
CA ASP A 176 2.56 4.44 0.55
C ASP A 176 2.37 2.96 0.26
N VAL A 177 3.26 2.41 -0.56
CA VAL A 177 3.13 1.08 -1.15
C VAL A 177 4.33 0.22 -0.78
N VAL A 178 4.07 -1.01 -0.34
CA VAL A 178 5.07 -2.09 -0.30
C VAL A 178 4.68 -3.10 -1.36
N TYR A 179 5.57 -3.32 -2.32
CA TYR A 179 5.34 -4.23 -3.43
C TYR A 179 6.41 -5.29 -3.49
N THR A 180 5.98 -6.55 -3.61
CA THR A 180 6.84 -7.70 -3.91
C THR A 180 6.52 -8.18 -5.32
N ALA A 181 7.50 -8.14 -6.20
CA ALA A 181 7.36 -8.52 -7.60
C ALA A 181 7.21 -10.05 -7.75
N PRO A 182 6.54 -10.52 -8.81
CA PRO A 182 6.43 -11.96 -9.07
C PRO A 182 7.78 -12.55 -9.43
N ARG A 183 7.92 -13.85 -9.21
CA ARG A 183 9.09 -14.63 -9.63
C ARG A 183 8.66 -15.68 -10.65
N PHE A 184 9.48 -15.83 -11.68
CA PHE A 184 9.25 -16.77 -12.76
C PHE A 184 10.47 -17.67 -12.95
N ALA A 185 10.22 -18.96 -13.16
CA ALA A 185 11.25 -19.87 -13.63
C ALA A 185 11.74 -19.50 -15.03
N GLU A 186 12.91 -20.01 -15.43
CA GLU A 186 13.44 -19.78 -16.78
C GLU A 186 12.47 -20.20 -17.89
N VAL A 187 11.76 -21.30 -17.69
CA VAL A 187 10.74 -21.83 -18.61
C VAL A 187 9.45 -20.99 -18.66
N GLY A 188 9.32 -19.95 -17.82
CA GLY A 188 8.19 -19.01 -17.84
C GLY A 188 7.06 -19.33 -16.91
N THR A 189 7.13 -20.40 -16.12
CA THR A 189 6.14 -20.70 -15.09
C THR A 189 6.26 -19.75 -13.90
N LEU A 190 5.13 -19.37 -13.31
CA LEU A 190 5.10 -18.58 -12.09
C LEU A 190 5.60 -19.43 -10.92
N GLU A 191 6.60 -18.95 -10.20
CA GLU A 191 7.11 -19.56 -8.96
C GLU A 191 6.54 -18.89 -7.71
N LYS A 192 6.44 -17.55 -7.74
CA LYS A 192 5.83 -16.75 -6.66
C LYS A 192 4.99 -15.64 -7.26
N PRO A 193 3.73 -15.44 -6.80
CA PRO A 193 2.91 -14.32 -7.23
C PRO A 193 3.45 -13.00 -6.68
N ALA A 194 2.97 -11.89 -7.23
CA ALA A 194 3.21 -10.57 -6.68
C ALA A 194 2.31 -10.30 -5.48
N PHE A 195 2.81 -9.51 -4.51
CA PHE A 195 2.04 -9.05 -3.36
C PHE A 195 2.11 -7.54 -3.23
N ILE A 196 1.05 -6.95 -2.70
CA ILE A 196 0.99 -5.51 -2.46
C ILE A 196 0.31 -5.18 -1.14
N THR A 197 0.90 -4.23 -0.41
CA THR A 197 0.28 -3.54 0.72
C THR A 197 0.23 -2.06 0.40
N VAL A 198 -0.91 -1.41 0.60
CA VAL A 198 -1.11 0.00 0.28
C VAL A 198 -1.76 0.73 1.44
N PHE A 199 -1.15 1.86 1.81
CA PHE A 199 -1.78 2.88 2.65
C PHE A 199 -2.18 4.06 1.76
N GLN A 200 -3.41 4.52 1.88
CA GLN A 200 -3.90 5.74 1.26
C GLN A 200 -4.11 6.78 2.36
N ASN A 201 -3.41 7.91 2.26
CA ASN A 201 -3.49 8.99 3.28
C ASN A 201 -3.24 8.49 4.71
N GLY A 202 -2.34 7.50 4.88
CA GLY A 202 -2.03 6.86 6.17
C GLY A 202 -3.02 5.77 6.60
N VAL A 203 -4.08 5.49 5.81
CA VAL A 203 -5.07 4.44 6.10
C VAL A 203 -4.78 3.21 5.27
N LEU A 204 -4.72 2.03 5.90
CA LEU A 204 -4.51 0.75 5.20
C LEU A 204 -5.72 0.45 4.30
N VAL A 205 -5.48 0.37 3.00
CA VAL A 205 -6.53 0.05 1.99
C VAL A 205 -6.32 -1.31 1.35
N LEU A 206 -5.09 -1.81 1.27
CA LEU A 206 -4.78 -3.19 0.85
C LEU A 206 -3.75 -3.78 1.80
N ASN A 207 -4.01 -4.98 2.33
CA ASN A 207 -3.13 -5.67 3.25
C ASN A 207 -2.60 -6.96 2.62
N HIS A 208 -1.34 -6.96 2.20
CA HIS A 208 -0.62 -8.13 1.64
C HIS A 208 -1.46 -8.90 0.60
N PHE A 209 -2.10 -8.14 -0.30
CA PHE A 209 -2.97 -8.72 -1.32
C PHE A 209 -2.14 -9.45 -2.39
N GLU A 210 -2.47 -10.70 -2.68
CA GLU A 210 -1.90 -11.48 -3.76
C GLU A 210 -2.50 -11.06 -5.10
N LEU A 211 -1.69 -10.52 -6.02
CA LEU A 211 -2.11 -10.17 -7.35
C LEU A 211 -2.31 -11.47 -8.18
N LYS A 212 -3.32 -11.46 -9.04
CA LYS A 212 -3.69 -12.61 -9.88
C LYS A 212 -3.03 -12.56 -11.26
N GLY A 213 -2.32 -11.50 -11.56
CA GLY A 213 -1.64 -11.25 -12.83
C GLY A 213 -1.72 -9.78 -13.25
N PRO A 214 -1.24 -9.40 -14.44
CA PRO A 214 -1.38 -8.07 -15.01
C PRO A 214 -2.82 -7.59 -15.01
N THR A 215 -3.01 -6.26 -14.94
CA THR A 215 -4.34 -5.65 -15.04
C THR A 215 -4.94 -5.88 -16.40
N GLU A 216 -6.17 -6.39 -16.42
CA GLU A 216 -6.96 -6.61 -17.64
C GLU A 216 -8.28 -5.83 -17.56
N TYR A 217 -8.58 -5.04 -18.61
CA TYR A 217 -9.88 -4.38 -18.72
C TYR A 217 -11.00 -5.38 -18.97
N ILE A 218 -10.75 -6.37 -19.82
CA ILE A 218 -11.67 -7.45 -20.19
C ILE A 218 -10.97 -8.78 -19.97
N GLY A 219 -11.65 -9.70 -19.31
CA GLY A 219 -11.14 -11.05 -19.01
C GLY A 219 -10.54 -11.19 -17.62
N GLN A 220 -9.93 -12.34 -17.38
CA GLN A 220 -9.31 -12.66 -16.10
C GLN A 220 -7.79 -12.41 -16.17
N PRO A 221 -7.19 -11.83 -15.14
CA PRO A 221 -5.74 -11.66 -15.07
C PRO A 221 -5.05 -13.03 -15.12
N LYS A 222 -3.95 -13.10 -15.86
CA LYS A 222 -3.12 -14.31 -15.95
C LYS A 222 -1.66 -13.90 -16.08
N TYR A 223 -0.83 -14.42 -15.19
CA TYR A 223 0.60 -14.15 -15.26
C TYR A 223 1.22 -14.59 -16.59
N LYS A 224 2.09 -13.71 -17.11
CA LYS A 224 2.98 -13.96 -18.24
C LYS A 224 4.38 -13.55 -17.80
N LYS A 225 5.40 -14.36 -18.10
CA LYS A 225 6.79 -14.05 -17.77
C LYS A 225 7.19 -12.68 -18.28
N HIS A 226 7.84 -11.92 -17.44
CA HIS A 226 8.48 -10.65 -17.74
C HIS A 226 9.79 -10.50 -16.95
N GLY A 227 10.52 -9.44 -17.16
CA GLY A 227 11.76 -9.16 -16.42
C GLY A 227 11.51 -8.98 -14.91
N PRO A 228 12.53 -9.27 -14.08
CA PRO A 228 12.40 -9.11 -12.62
C PRO A 228 12.25 -7.63 -12.21
N LYS A 229 12.73 -6.71 -13.03
CA LYS A 229 12.64 -5.26 -12.87
C LYS A 229 12.09 -4.63 -14.14
N GLU A 230 10.97 -3.96 -14.04
CA GLU A 230 10.29 -3.25 -15.13
C GLU A 230 9.92 -1.84 -14.68
N PRO A 231 9.70 -0.88 -15.59
CA PRO A 231 9.39 0.49 -15.23
C PRO A 231 8.11 0.66 -14.41
N LEU A 232 8.09 1.65 -13.52
CA LEU A 232 6.86 2.22 -12.98
C LEU A 232 6.21 3.08 -14.08
N MET A 233 4.90 2.94 -14.32
CA MET A 233 4.18 3.70 -15.33
C MET A 233 3.01 4.48 -14.72
N LEU A 234 2.78 5.69 -15.19
CA LEU A 234 1.62 6.52 -14.88
C LEU A 234 0.74 6.67 -16.13
N GLN A 235 -0.57 6.55 -15.92
CA GLN A 235 -1.53 6.48 -17.02
C GLN A 235 -2.08 7.85 -17.42
N ASP A 236 -2.13 8.13 -18.72
CA ASP A 236 -2.99 9.13 -19.34
C ASP A 236 -4.36 8.51 -19.66
N HIS A 237 -5.32 8.63 -18.73
CA HIS A 237 -6.71 8.24 -18.94
C HIS A 237 -7.58 9.42 -19.49
N GLY A 238 -6.93 10.53 -19.83
CA GLY A 238 -7.58 11.73 -20.38
C GLY A 238 -8.13 12.71 -19.34
N ASN A 239 -7.98 12.43 -18.06
CA ASN A 239 -8.27 13.36 -16.95
C ASN A 239 -6.97 14.03 -16.48
N PRO A 240 -6.97 15.34 -16.15
CA PRO A 240 -5.77 16.05 -15.72
C PRO A 240 -5.42 15.77 -14.25
N VAL A 241 -5.09 14.52 -13.97
CA VAL A 241 -4.58 14.09 -12.66
C VAL A 241 -3.15 14.61 -12.50
N SER A 242 -2.84 15.14 -11.34
CA SER A 242 -1.51 15.67 -11.02
C SER A 242 -0.77 14.75 -10.06
N TYR A 243 0.55 14.67 -10.20
CA TYR A 243 1.45 13.89 -9.35
C TYR A 243 2.61 14.75 -8.86
N ARG A 244 3.10 14.47 -7.62
CA ARG A 244 4.28 15.10 -7.05
C ARG A 244 4.93 14.19 -6.00
N ASN A 245 6.09 14.56 -5.49
CA ASN A 245 6.79 13.89 -4.40
C ASN A 245 6.81 12.37 -4.59
N ILE A 246 7.50 11.92 -5.65
CA ILE A 246 7.57 10.51 -6.01
C ILE A 246 8.97 9.98 -5.70
N TRP A 247 9.05 9.02 -4.81
CA TRP A 247 10.31 8.33 -4.51
C TRP A 247 10.10 6.83 -4.30
N ILE A 248 11.16 6.07 -4.51
CA ILE A 248 11.14 4.60 -4.42
C ILE A 248 12.41 4.09 -3.74
N ARG A 249 12.28 3.08 -2.88
CA ARG A 249 13.37 2.27 -2.33
C ARG A 249 13.29 0.88 -2.92
N GLU A 250 14.40 0.33 -3.38
CA GLU A 250 14.51 -1.09 -3.72
C GLU A 250 14.67 -1.92 -2.43
N LEU A 251 13.99 -3.07 -2.37
CA LEU A 251 14.00 -4.00 -1.23
C LEU A 251 14.72 -5.30 -1.57
#